data_1147f79eff5ceb0ba2d938cbe429af5a
#
_entry.id   1147f79eff5ceb0ba2d938cbe429af5a
#
_cell.length_a   1.000
_cell.length_b   1.000
_cell.length_c   1.000
_cell.angle_alpha   90.00
_cell.angle_beta   90.00
_cell.angle_gamma   90.00
#
_symmetry.space_group_name_H-M   'P 1'
#
loop_
_entity.id
_entity.type
_entity.pdbx_description
1 polymer ?
#
loop_
_entity_poly.entity_id
_entity_poly.type
_entity_poly.pdbx_seq_one_letter_code
_entity_poly.pdbx_strand_id
1 'polypeptide(L)'
;MRKYTVNVSGNAEFGRSQKNKSETEIFENIDQLDWYAYDDNFGTSEEKYLVRAIRELMNDLQEKWSDIYLLRNDKAVKIYSFDEGRAFEPDFILLANDKKVGNTSWQIFIEPKGSQFLDSNNTFKNSKEGWKEKFLLQITERDEARTLLDDERYRIVGLPFFNNEMSREVVNSNLKDL
;
A
#
# COMPACT_ATOMS: atom_id res chain seq x y z
N MET A 1 -16.58 4.85 10.14
CA MET A 1 -16.65 4.85 8.65
C MET A 1 -17.53 3.71 8.17
N ARG A 2 -18.26 3.88 7.04
CA ARG A 2 -19.01 2.77 6.42
C ARG A 2 -18.05 2.01 5.50
N LYS A 3 -17.83 0.71 5.76
CA LYS A 3 -16.94 -0.12 4.95
C LYS A 3 -17.60 -0.51 3.62
N TYR A 4 -16.79 -0.67 2.58
CA TYR A 4 -17.24 -1.26 1.32
C TYR A 4 -17.34 -2.77 1.47
N THR A 5 -18.45 -3.35 1.02
CA THR A 5 -18.64 -4.79 1.02
C THR A 5 -17.95 -5.41 -0.18
N VAL A 6 -17.06 -6.36 0.06
CA VAL A 6 -16.43 -7.14 -1.01
C VAL A 6 -17.38 -8.28 -1.40
N ASN A 7 -18.02 -8.16 -2.56
CA ASN A 7 -18.86 -9.20 -3.11
C ASN A 7 -18.01 -10.23 -3.86
N VAL A 8 -17.67 -11.31 -3.16
CA VAL A 8 -17.02 -12.48 -3.79
C VAL A 8 -18.11 -13.47 -4.20
N SER A 9 -18.63 -13.34 -5.40
CA SER A 9 -19.56 -14.31 -5.96
C SER A 9 -18.80 -15.57 -6.40
N GLY A 10 -18.59 -16.51 -5.48
CA GLY A 10 -18.36 -17.92 -5.74
C GLY A 10 -17.15 -18.36 -6.57
N ASN A 11 -16.22 -17.49 -6.94
CA ASN A 11 -15.05 -17.84 -7.72
C ASN A 11 -13.83 -18.07 -6.82
N ALA A 12 -13.25 -19.26 -6.94
CA ALA A 12 -11.98 -19.65 -6.28
C ALA A 12 -10.78 -18.74 -6.67
N GLU A 13 -10.94 -17.85 -7.63
CA GLU A 13 -9.95 -16.87 -8.09
C GLU A 13 -9.70 -15.74 -7.09
N PHE A 14 -10.60 -15.49 -6.15
CA PHE A 14 -10.51 -14.35 -5.21
C PHE A 14 -9.73 -14.63 -3.91
N GLY A 15 -9.08 -15.78 -3.80
CA GLY A 15 -8.33 -16.08 -2.59
C GLY A 15 -9.23 -16.40 -1.38
N ARG A 16 -8.61 -16.45 -0.19
CA ARG A 16 -9.28 -16.80 1.08
C ARG A 16 -9.51 -15.55 1.91
N SER A 17 -10.62 -15.49 2.64
CA SER A 17 -10.97 -14.43 3.57
C SER A 17 -9.89 -14.22 4.66
N GLN A 18 -9.44 -12.99 4.89
CA GLN A 18 -8.50 -12.68 5.95
C GLN A 18 -9.17 -12.62 7.33
N LYS A 19 -10.46 -12.32 7.40
CA LYS A 19 -11.21 -12.31 8.68
C LYS A 19 -11.69 -13.68 9.12
N ASN A 20 -11.54 -14.71 8.31
CA ASN A 20 -11.93 -16.08 8.66
C ASN A 20 -10.71 -16.91 9.08
N LYS A 21 -10.58 -17.18 10.39
CA LYS A 21 -9.47 -17.97 10.96
C LYS A 21 -9.34 -19.39 10.37
N SER A 22 -10.43 -19.97 9.87
CA SER A 22 -10.39 -21.30 9.28
C SER A 22 -9.83 -21.32 7.87
N GLU A 23 -9.72 -20.16 7.22
CA GLU A 23 -9.29 -20.02 5.84
C GLU A 23 -7.85 -19.52 5.69
N THR A 24 -7.29 -18.85 6.71
CA THR A 24 -5.95 -18.28 6.63
C THR A 24 -5.26 -18.22 7.98
N GLU A 25 -3.94 -18.50 7.99
CA GLU A 25 -3.05 -18.27 9.14
C GLU A 25 -2.76 -16.78 9.35
N ILE A 26 -2.94 -15.95 8.30
CA ILE A 26 -2.75 -14.51 8.35
C ILE A 26 -4.09 -13.82 8.71
N PHE A 27 -4.74 -14.34 9.75
CA PHE A 27 -6.02 -13.81 10.22
C PHE A 27 -5.87 -12.40 10.78
N GLU A 28 -6.83 -11.53 10.43
CA GLU A 28 -7.02 -10.22 11.05
C GLU A 28 -8.50 -9.97 11.36
N ASN A 29 -8.77 -9.30 12.48
CA ASN A 29 -10.12 -8.88 12.82
C ASN A 29 -10.49 -7.61 12.05
N ILE A 30 -10.74 -7.78 10.74
CA ILE A 30 -10.97 -6.68 9.78
C ILE A 30 -12.12 -5.76 10.21
N ASP A 31 -13.13 -6.31 10.90
CA ASP A 31 -14.29 -5.51 11.34
C ASP A 31 -13.91 -4.45 12.39
N GLN A 32 -12.81 -4.65 13.10
CA GLN A 32 -12.28 -3.70 14.08
C GLN A 32 -11.27 -2.69 13.51
N LEU A 33 -10.89 -2.83 12.24
CA LEU A 33 -9.94 -1.92 11.59
C LEU A 33 -10.72 -0.75 10.97
N ASP A 34 -10.92 0.31 11.71
CA ASP A 34 -11.68 1.52 11.28
C ASP A 34 -10.98 2.31 10.16
N TRP A 35 -9.69 2.10 9.98
CA TRP A 35 -8.86 2.65 8.92
C TRP A 35 -8.80 1.80 7.64
N TYR A 36 -9.25 0.54 7.67
CA TYR A 36 -9.32 -0.30 6.46
C TYR A 36 -10.69 -0.14 5.80
N ALA A 37 -10.71 0.27 4.53
CA ALA A 37 -11.93 0.71 3.87
C ALA A 37 -12.93 -0.42 3.52
N TYR A 38 -12.52 -1.68 3.60
CA TYR A 38 -13.32 -2.84 3.22
C TYR A 38 -13.69 -3.71 4.42
N ASP A 39 -14.77 -4.50 4.27
CA ASP A 39 -15.26 -5.42 5.30
C ASP A 39 -14.52 -6.76 5.34
N ASP A 40 -13.68 -7.05 4.33
CA ASP A 40 -12.79 -8.22 4.27
C ASP A 40 -11.61 -7.97 3.31
N ASN A 41 -10.62 -8.88 3.33
CA ASN A 41 -9.51 -8.91 2.39
C ASN A 41 -9.31 -10.32 1.85
N PHE A 42 -9.60 -10.50 0.56
CA PHE A 42 -9.45 -11.76 -0.18
C PHE A 42 -8.14 -11.81 -0.99
N GLY A 43 -7.18 -10.97 -0.68
CA GLY A 43 -5.92 -10.88 -1.39
C GLY A 43 -4.98 -12.07 -1.21
N THR A 44 -3.83 -11.97 -1.86
CA THR A 44 -2.69 -12.87 -1.69
C THR A 44 -2.13 -12.82 -0.26
N SER A 45 -1.21 -13.73 0.08
CA SER A 45 -0.53 -13.71 1.38
C SER A 45 0.20 -12.38 1.63
N GLU A 46 0.88 -11.81 0.63
CA GLU A 46 1.60 -10.54 0.79
C GLU A 46 0.64 -9.37 1.04
N GLU A 47 -0.50 -9.33 0.35
CA GLU A 47 -1.54 -8.33 0.61
C GLU A 47 -2.10 -8.45 2.03
N LYS A 48 -2.26 -9.66 2.54
CA LYS A 48 -2.69 -9.90 3.93
C LYS A 48 -1.63 -9.50 4.95
N TYR A 49 -0.35 -9.79 4.66
CA TYR A 49 0.75 -9.34 5.51
C TYR A 49 0.88 -7.82 5.52
N LEU A 50 0.60 -7.13 4.40
CA LEU A 50 0.56 -5.67 4.37
C LEU A 50 -0.50 -5.12 5.32
N VAL A 51 -1.75 -5.63 5.28
CA VAL A 51 -2.81 -5.19 6.20
C VAL A 51 -2.38 -5.37 7.66
N ARG A 52 -1.75 -6.51 7.99
CA ARG A 52 -1.18 -6.78 9.32
C ARG A 52 -0.07 -5.80 9.69
N ALA A 53 0.87 -5.53 8.79
CA ALA A 53 1.96 -4.60 9.01
C ALA A 53 1.46 -3.17 9.28
N ILE A 54 0.49 -2.68 8.49
CA ILE A 54 -0.15 -1.37 8.74
C ILE A 54 -0.87 -1.34 10.08
N ARG A 55 -1.56 -2.42 10.49
CA ARG A 55 -2.18 -2.50 11.81
C ARG A 55 -1.15 -2.36 12.94
N GLU A 56 -0.01 -3.00 12.80
CA GLU A 56 1.06 -2.96 13.80
C GLU A 56 1.72 -1.57 13.88
N LEU A 57 1.77 -0.84 12.76
CA LEU A 57 2.30 0.52 12.69
C LEU A 57 1.28 1.60 13.06
N MET A 58 0.00 1.27 13.21
CA MET A 58 -1.07 2.26 13.26
C MET A 58 -0.89 3.31 14.37
N ASN A 59 -0.38 2.92 15.55
CA ASN A 59 -0.12 3.85 16.63
C ASN A 59 0.93 4.90 16.21
N ASP A 60 2.04 4.47 15.62
CA ASP A 60 3.12 5.36 15.16
C ASP A 60 2.61 6.29 14.05
N LEU A 61 1.81 5.76 13.12
CA LEU A 61 1.22 6.55 12.04
C LEU A 61 0.23 7.57 12.57
N GLN A 62 -0.57 7.21 13.57
CA GLN A 62 -1.54 8.10 14.23
C GLN A 62 -0.88 9.20 15.05
N GLU A 63 0.39 9.13 15.40
CA GLU A 63 1.11 10.25 15.98
C GLU A 63 1.30 11.40 15.00
N LYS A 64 1.54 11.09 13.72
CA LYS A 64 1.82 12.06 12.65
C LYS A 64 0.58 12.47 11.88
N TRP A 65 -0.30 11.51 11.59
CA TRP A 65 -1.40 11.68 10.66
C TRP A 65 -2.77 11.50 11.33
N SER A 66 -3.76 12.20 10.79
CA SER A 66 -5.18 11.98 11.05
C SER A 66 -5.84 11.38 9.80
N ASP A 67 -7.08 10.92 9.97
CA ASP A 67 -7.91 10.42 8.88
C ASP A 67 -7.19 9.40 7.98
N ILE A 68 -6.53 8.43 8.61
CA ILE A 68 -5.77 7.39 7.92
C ILE A 68 -6.73 6.36 7.34
N TYR A 69 -6.64 6.08 6.04
CA TYR A 69 -7.42 5.05 5.35
C TYR A 69 -6.55 4.23 4.40
N LEU A 70 -6.58 2.90 4.57
CA LEU A 70 -5.99 1.97 3.60
C LEU A 70 -7.09 1.47 2.65
N LEU A 71 -6.92 1.76 1.37
CA LEU A 71 -7.81 1.32 0.31
C LEU A 71 -7.12 0.26 -0.55
N ARG A 72 -7.83 -0.83 -0.83
CA ARG A 72 -7.46 -1.71 -1.93
C ARG A 72 -7.88 -1.07 -3.25
N ASN A 73 -6.99 -1.03 -4.22
CA ASN A 73 -7.27 -0.41 -5.50
C ASN A 73 -7.93 -1.43 -6.46
N ASP A 74 -9.26 -1.53 -6.40
CA ASP A 74 -10.02 -2.35 -7.34
C ASP A 74 -10.10 -1.69 -8.74
N LYS A 75 -8.93 -1.42 -9.34
CA LYS A 75 -8.76 -0.77 -10.65
C LYS A 75 -9.34 0.65 -10.75
N ALA A 76 -9.58 1.29 -9.60
CA ALA A 76 -10.14 2.64 -9.55
C ALA A 76 -9.08 3.71 -9.89
N VAL A 77 -7.82 3.47 -9.51
CA VAL A 77 -6.71 4.39 -9.74
C VAL A 77 -5.68 3.71 -10.64
N LYS A 78 -5.37 4.38 -11.73
CA LYS A 78 -4.33 3.99 -12.69
C LYS A 78 -3.36 5.14 -12.86
N ILE A 79 -2.09 4.85 -12.69
CA ILE A 79 -0.99 5.81 -12.86
C ILE A 79 -0.14 5.40 -14.06
N TYR A 80 0.60 6.34 -14.63
CA TYR A 80 1.37 6.11 -15.84
C TYR A 80 2.83 6.49 -15.62
N SER A 81 3.75 5.60 -16.01
CA SER A 81 5.19 5.84 -15.87
C SER A 81 5.62 7.08 -16.66
N PHE A 82 6.59 7.82 -16.11
CA PHE A 82 7.03 9.09 -16.69
C PHE A 82 7.76 8.93 -18.02
N ASP A 83 8.48 7.83 -18.20
CA ASP A 83 9.36 7.63 -19.35
C ASP A 83 8.61 7.04 -20.56
N GLU A 84 7.81 5.99 -20.32
CA GLU A 84 7.21 5.18 -21.40
C GLU A 84 5.67 5.21 -21.40
N GLY A 85 5.06 5.90 -20.44
CA GLY A 85 3.60 5.94 -20.30
C GLY A 85 2.98 4.58 -20.00
N ARG A 86 3.72 3.65 -19.44
CA ARG A 86 3.19 2.35 -19.02
C ARG A 86 2.16 2.52 -17.93
N ALA A 87 1.01 1.89 -18.12
CA ALA A 87 -0.05 1.88 -17.10
C ALA A 87 0.33 0.98 -15.93
N PHE A 88 0.12 1.48 -14.72
CA PHE A 88 0.29 0.76 -13.47
C PHE A 88 -0.91 1.01 -12.55
N GLU A 89 -1.43 -0.03 -11.96
CA GLU A 89 -2.50 -0.03 -10.98
C GLU A 89 -1.91 -0.56 -9.67
N PRO A 90 -1.48 0.31 -8.72
CA PRO A 90 -0.95 -0.15 -7.43
C PRO A 90 -2.04 -0.88 -6.65
N ASP A 91 -1.70 -1.97 -5.97
CA ASP A 91 -2.69 -2.79 -5.25
C ASP A 91 -3.34 -2.04 -4.08
N PHE A 92 -2.59 -1.16 -3.41
CA PHE A 92 -3.10 -0.38 -2.27
C PHE A 92 -2.73 1.09 -2.35
N ILE A 93 -3.61 1.90 -1.74
CA ILE A 93 -3.40 3.33 -1.54
C ILE A 93 -3.65 3.63 -0.06
N LEU A 94 -2.66 4.16 0.63
CA LEU A 94 -2.82 4.71 1.97
C LEU A 94 -3.05 6.22 1.86
N LEU A 95 -4.19 6.67 2.36
CA LEU A 95 -4.56 8.08 2.44
C LEU A 95 -4.41 8.56 3.88
N ALA A 96 -3.87 9.75 4.08
CA ALA A 96 -3.75 10.36 5.40
C ALA A 96 -3.75 11.89 5.30
N ASN A 97 -4.08 12.56 6.40
CA ASN A 97 -3.93 14.01 6.54
C ASN A 97 -2.85 14.34 7.56
N ASP A 98 -1.98 15.29 7.25
CA ASP A 98 -0.94 15.73 8.19
C ASP A 98 -1.55 16.46 9.38
N LYS A 99 -1.09 16.15 10.61
CA LYS A 99 -1.55 16.81 11.82
C LYS A 99 -0.87 18.15 12.09
N LYS A 100 0.35 18.32 11.62
CA LYS A 100 1.18 19.49 11.88
C LYS A 100 0.96 20.58 10.83
N VAL A 101 0.92 20.16 9.57
CA VAL A 101 0.67 21.05 8.43
C VAL A 101 -0.80 20.86 8.04
N GLY A 102 -1.69 21.60 8.67
CA GLY A 102 -3.11 21.52 8.39
C GLY A 102 -3.40 21.70 6.89
N ASN A 103 -4.17 20.80 6.31
CA ASN A 103 -4.56 20.68 4.90
C ASN A 103 -3.57 19.96 3.96
N THR A 104 -2.50 19.36 4.46
CA THR A 104 -1.68 18.47 3.61
C THR A 104 -2.25 17.05 3.61
N SER A 105 -2.63 16.58 2.43
CA SER A 105 -3.13 15.22 2.21
C SER A 105 -2.05 14.34 1.59
N TRP A 106 -1.84 13.16 2.16
CA TRP A 106 -0.89 12.16 1.68
C TRP A 106 -1.61 11.08 0.89
N GLN A 107 -1.05 10.71 -0.26
CA GLN A 107 -1.43 9.57 -1.09
C GLN A 107 -0.22 8.68 -1.27
N ILE A 108 -0.20 7.54 -0.61
CA ILE A 108 0.94 6.64 -0.58
C ILE A 108 0.57 5.36 -1.33
N PHE A 109 1.26 5.09 -2.45
CA PHE A 109 1.07 3.89 -3.25
C PHE A 109 1.91 2.75 -2.71
N ILE A 110 1.27 1.59 -2.51
CA ILE A 110 1.89 0.39 -1.94
C ILE A 110 1.55 -0.81 -2.82
N GLU A 111 2.58 -1.55 -3.21
CA GLU A 111 2.46 -2.75 -4.05
C GLU A 111 3.08 -3.95 -3.32
N PRO A 112 2.27 -4.87 -2.77
CA PRO A 112 2.76 -6.14 -2.26
C PRO A 112 3.25 -7.06 -3.37
N LYS A 113 4.39 -7.71 -3.16
CA LYS A 113 4.96 -8.66 -4.14
C LYS A 113 5.48 -9.92 -3.45
N GLY A 114 5.05 -11.07 -3.96
CA GLY A 114 5.54 -12.36 -3.49
C GLY A 114 6.98 -12.63 -3.89
N SER A 115 7.67 -13.46 -3.11
CA SER A 115 9.08 -13.83 -3.31
C SER A 115 9.34 -14.55 -4.64
N GLN A 116 8.30 -15.09 -5.30
CA GLN A 116 8.42 -15.70 -6.64
C GLN A 116 8.78 -14.69 -7.75
N PHE A 117 8.70 -13.40 -7.48
CA PHE A 117 9.08 -12.32 -8.41
C PHE A 117 10.50 -11.79 -8.17
N LEU A 118 11.22 -12.33 -7.20
CA LEU A 118 12.61 -11.97 -6.95
C LEU A 118 13.52 -12.43 -8.09
N ASP A 119 14.54 -11.65 -8.39
CA ASP A 119 15.61 -12.03 -9.29
C ASP A 119 16.67 -12.92 -8.60
N SER A 120 17.70 -13.32 -9.34
CA SER A 120 18.80 -14.16 -8.82
C SER A 120 19.61 -13.50 -7.68
N ASN A 121 19.47 -12.21 -7.48
CA ASN A 121 20.13 -11.44 -6.41
C ASN A 121 19.18 -11.16 -5.22
N ASN A 122 18.05 -11.83 -5.15
CA ASN A 122 17.01 -11.62 -4.16
C ASN A 122 16.50 -10.17 -4.13
N THR A 123 16.36 -9.56 -5.30
CA THR A 123 15.77 -8.22 -5.46
C THR A 123 14.67 -8.25 -6.51
N PHE A 124 13.79 -7.25 -6.51
CA PHE A 124 12.79 -7.09 -7.56
C PHE A 124 13.33 -6.33 -8.79
N LYS A 125 14.50 -5.72 -8.68
CA LYS A 125 15.06 -4.75 -9.62
C LYS A 125 15.16 -5.26 -11.05
N ASN A 126 15.58 -6.49 -11.25
CA ASN A 126 15.76 -7.10 -12.58
C ASN A 126 14.62 -8.08 -12.94
N SER A 127 13.55 -8.11 -12.15
CA SER A 127 12.36 -8.89 -12.45
C SER A 127 11.53 -8.23 -13.56
N LYS A 128 10.58 -8.98 -14.14
CA LYS A 128 9.62 -8.42 -15.10
C LYS A 128 8.78 -7.28 -14.53
N GLU A 129 8.62 -7.25 -13.20
CA GLU A 129 7.85 -6.25 -12.47
C GLU A 129 8.73 -5.10 -11.93
N GLY A 130 10.05 -5.22 -11.98
CA GLY A 130 11.00 -4.26 -11.40
C GLY A 130 10.83 -2.81 -11.89
N TRP A 131 10.30 -2.62 -13.10
CA TRP A 131 9.98 -1.29 -13.61
C TRP A 131 8.91 -0.56 -12.78
N LYS A 132 7.97 -1.31 -12.17
CA LYS A 132 6.93 -0.76 -11.29
C LYS A 132 7.53 -0.22 -10.00
N GLU A 133 8.44 -0.98 -9.37
CA GLU A 133 9.15 -0.51 -8.17
C GLU A 133 9.97 0.75 -8.48
N LYS A 134 10.74 0.73 -9.58
CA LYS A 134 11.49 1.90 -10.04
C LYS A 134 10.55 3.11 -10.23
N PHE A 135 9.38 2.90 -10.82
CA PHE A 135 8.42 3.97 -11.03
C PHE A 135 7.85 4.52 -9.71
N LEU A 136 7.52 3.65 -8.75
CA LEU A 136 7.09 4.10 -7.41
C LEU A 136 8.14 4.97 -6.75
N LEU A 137 9.41 4.59 -6.78
CA LEU A 137 10.51 5.40 -6.22
C LEU A 137 10.68 6.73 -6.95
N GLN A 138 10.54 6.76 -8.27
CA GLN A 138 10.54 8.00 -9.06
C GLN A 138 9.39 8.96 -8.69
N ILE A 139 8.23 8.44 -8.28
CA ILE A 139 7.13 9.27 -7.80
C ILE A 139 7.58 10.03 -6.55
N THR A 140 8.19 9.34 -5.59
CA THR A 140 8.69 9.94 -4.35
C THR A 140 9.75 11.00 -4.62
N GLU A 141 10.76 10.69 -5.42
CA GLU A 141 11.82 11.65 -5.81
C GLU A 141 11.24 12.93 -6.45
N ARG A 142 10.21 12.79 -7.28
CA ARG A 142 9.56 13.95 -7.93
C ARG A 142 8.65 14.74 -6.98
N ASP A 143 8.00 14.09 -6.03
CA ASP A 143 7.22 14.78 -5.01
C ASP A 143 8.12 15.60 -4.08
N GLU A 144 9.24 15.05 -3.67
CA GLU A 144 10.26 15.77 -2.91
C GLU A 144 10.76 17.00 -3.66
N ALA A 145 11.08 16.87 -4.94
CA ALA A 145 11.51 18.00 -5.78
C ALA A 145 10.41 19.07 -5.93
N ARG A 146 9.14 18.68 -6.02
CA ARG A 146 8.00 19.59 -6.10
C ARG A 146 7.77 20.35 -4.79
N THR A 147 7.97 19.70 -3.65
CA THR A 147 7.82 20.31 -2.33
C THR A 147 8.80 21.47 -2.13
N LEU A 148 9.99 21.39 -2.74
CA LEU A 148 10.95 22.50 -2.77
C LEU A 148 10.44 23.72 -3.57
N LEU A 149 9.37 23.56 -4.37
CA LEU A 149 8.75 24.59 -5.20
C LEU A 149 7.43 25.12 -4.62
N ASP A 150 7.14 24.86 -3.33
CA ASP A 150 6.07 25.49 -2.54
C ASP A 150 4.63 24.98 -2.78
N ASP A 151 4.43 23.69 -3.08
CA ASP A 151 3.09 23.08 -3.05
C ASP A 151 2.99 22.03 -1.93
N GLU A 152 2.59 22.47 -0.73
CA GLU A 152 2.50 21.61 0.46
C GLU A 152 1.14 20.91 0.64
N ARG A 153 0.15 21.16 -0.23
CA ARG A 153 -1.22 20.65 -0.03
C ARG A 153 -1.40 19.18 -0.33
N TYR A 154 -0.58 18.63 -1.20
CA TYR A 154 -0.66 17.23 -1.61
C TYR A 154 0.73 16.61 -1.65
N ARG A 155 0.87 15.47 -1.00
CA ARG A 155 2.08 14.64 -1.05
C ARG A 155 1.73 13.31 -1.71
N ILE A 156 2.49 12.94 -2.73
CA ILE A 156 2.28 11.70 -3.47
C ILE A 156 3.56 10.88 -3.38
N VAL A 157 3.48 9.72 -2.75
CA VAL A 157 4.62 8.88 -2.43
C VAL A 157 4.40 7.48 -3.00
N GLY A 158 5.43 6.90 -3.61
CA GLY A 158 5.50 5.49 -3.95
C GLY A 158 6.50 4.79 -3.05
N LEU A 159 6.10 3.74 -2.37
CA LEU A 159 7.00 2.93 -1.55
C LEU A 159 7.68 1.83 -2.40
N PRO A 160 8.87 1.32 -1.98
CA PRO A 160 9.40 0.11 -2.55
C PRO A 160 8.40 -1.04 -2.39
N PHE A 161 8.52 -2.09 -3.19
CA PHE A 161 7.63 -3.23 -3.08
C PHE A 161 7.61 -3.79 -1.66
N PHE A 162 6.40 -4.03 -1.15
CA PHE A 162 6.22 -4.70 0.13
C PHE A 162 6.34 -6.22 -0.06
N ASN A 163 7.25 -6.84 0.67
CA ASN A 163 7.35 -8.29 0.86
C ASN A 163 7.62 -8.56 2.34
N ASN A 164 6.82 -9.44 2.94
CA ASN A 164 6.86 -9.66 4.38
C ASN A 164 8.23 -10.13 4.90
N GLU A 165 8.97 -10.89 4.10
CA GLU A 165 10.27 -11.45 4.49
C GLU A 165 11.43 -10.51 4.14
N MET A 166 11.36 -9.83 2.98
CA MET A 166 12.51 -9.17 2.39
C MET A 166 12.53 -7.65 2.59
N SER A 167 11.39 -6.99 2.53
CA SER A 167 11.33 -5.52 2.51
C SER A 167 10.39 -4.89 3.54
N ARG A 168 9.74 -5.69 4.38
CA ARG A 168 8.81 -5.20 5.41
C ARG A 168 9.41 -4.10 6.27
N GLU A 169 10.62 -4.32 6.81
CA GLU A 169 11.29 -3.35 7.68
C GLU A 169 11.62 -2.05 6.93
N VAL A 170 12.02 -2.15 5.66
CA VAL A 170 12.29 -0.97 4.81
C VAL A 170 11.01 -0.17 4.58
N VAL A 171 9.91 -0.83 4.23
CA VAL A 171 8.60 -0.17 4.03
C VAL A 171 8.09 0.44 5.32
N ASN A 172 8.24 -0.27 6.45
CA ASN A 172 7.85 0.23 7.77
C ASN A 172 8.66 1.48 8.16
N SER A 173 9.98 1.46 7.94
CA SER A 173 10.84 2.63 8.19
C SER A 173 10.43 3.80 7.32
N ASN A 174 10.26 3.59 6.01
CA ASN A 174 9.84 4.64 5.10
C ASN A 174 8.51 5.28 5.54
N LEU A 175 7.52 4.48 5.96
CA LEU A 175 6.23 5.00 6.46
C LEU A 175 6.39 5.82 7.76
N LYS A 176 7.34 5.47 8.62
CA LYS A 176 7.63 6.23 9.84
C LYS A 176 8.40 7.51 9.57
N ASP A 177 9.21 7.54 8.52
CA ASP A 177 10.09 8.67 8.19
C ASP A 177 9.36 9.77 7.38
N LEU A 178 8.29 9.41 6.66
CA LEU A 178 7.38 10.38 6.01
C LEU A 178 6.73 11.31 7.02
#